data_fba3459ac343acdc00ac156983b9fb01
#
_entry.id   fba3459ac343acdc00ac156983b9fb01
#
_cell.length_a   1.000
_cell.length_b   1.000
_cell.length_c   1.000
_cell.angle_alpha   90.00
_cell.angle_beta   90.00
_cell.angle_gamma   90.00
#
_symmetry.space_group_name_H-M   'P 1'
#
loop_
_entity.id
_entity.type
_entity.pdbx_description
1 polymer ?
#
loop_
_entity_poly.entity_id
_entity_poly.type
_entity_poly.pdbx_seq_one_letter_code
_entity_poly.pdbx_strand_id
1 'polypeptide(L)'
;MKLKRIVAMFAAFALAVPLAAQMFGPRIPTLSGIWHPVVGTGASYEITKEGKKSQIELSIVGKEDVDGKTGFWQEMAMTDPRSSQQVYAKTLVSVTDAGITTMKMVMQMPGQPPMEMDGGMTPVGRTNTAVATNLADKAEIVGTESISVPAGTFSCTHYRMKDGTGDAWVSDKVSPWGLVKSQDKDSSIVLAKVITDAKDHITGTPQKFDPMQMMRNRQGQQAQ
;
A
#
# COMPACT_ATOMS: atom_id res chain seq x y z
N MET A 1 31.96 -27.53 26.91
CA MET A 1 31.19 -26.35 27.31
C MET A 1 31.21 -25.29 26.20
N LYS A 2 30.79 -25.57 24.96
CA LYS A 2 30.81 -24.63 23.80
C LYS A 2 29.64 -24.85 22.80
N LEU A 3 28.47 -25.25 23.29
CA LEU A 3 27.33 -25.56 22.40
C LEU A 3 26.06 -24.72 22.66
N LYS A 4 26.14 -23.63 23.41
CA LYS A 4 24.96 -22.81 23.78
C LYS A 4 24.89 -21.42 23.12
N ARG A 5 25.76 -21.08 22.16
CA ARG A 5 25.79 -19.73 21.57
C ARG A 5 25.34 -19.63 20.10
N ILE A 6 24.96 -20.73 19.45
CA ILE A 6 24.58 -20.74 18.02
C ILE A 6 23.05 -20.71 17.81
N VAL A 7 22.26 -20.97 18.84
CA VAL A 7 20.77 -21.05 18.71
C VAL A 7 20.09 -19.66 18.76
N ALA A 8 20.77 -18.63 19.24
CA ALA A 8 20.15 -17.29 19.42
C ALA A 8 20.12 -16.42 18.14
N MET A 9 20.81 -16.80 17.06
CA MET A 9 20.92 -15.97 15.86
C MET A 9 19.88 -16.29 14.78
N PHE A 10 19.18 -17.44 14.90
CA PHE A 10 18.17 -17.87 13.92
C PHE A 10 16.75 -17.38 14.20
N ALA A 11 16.46 -16.90 15.41
CA ALA A 11 15.12 -16.41 15.77
C ALA A 11 14.82 -14.99 15.26
N ALA A 12 15.85 -14.21 14.88
CA ALA A 12 15.66 -12.81 14.48
C ALA A 12 15.21 -12.63 13.02
N PHE A 13 15.37 -13.64 12.15
CA PHE A 13 15.04 -13.52 10.72
C PHE A 13 13.64 -14.01 10.35
N ALA A 14 13.02 -14.86 11.17
CA ALA A 14 11.65 -15.33 10.98
C ALA A 14 10.59 -14.27 11.36
N LEU A 15 10.98 -13.20 12.06
CA LEU A 15 10.10 -12.11 12.50
C LEU A 15 10.05 -10.92 11.53
N ALA A 16 10.89 -10.88 10.50
CA ALA A 16 10.93 -9.77 9.56
C ALA A 16 9.81 -9.80 8.49
N VAL A 17 9.31 -11.00 8.16
CA VAL A 17 8.24 -11.15 7.17
C VAL A 17 6.87 -10.69 7.69
N PRO A 18 6.47 -10.98 8.95
CA PRO A 18 5.22 -10.45 9.48
C PRO A 18 5.25 -8.93 9.73
N LEU A 19 6.43 -8.34 9.92
CA LEU A 19 6.55 -6.89 10.12
C LEU A 19 6.33 -6.11 8.81
N ALA A 20 6.79 -6.63 7.67
CA ALA A 20 6.50 -6.06 6.36
C ALA A 20 4.99 -6.14 6.06
N ALA A 21 4.34 -7.26 6.35
CA ALA A 21 2.90 -7.42 6.19
C ALA A 21 2.09 -6.51 7.14
N GLN A 22 2.63 -6.17 8.31
CA GLN A 22 2.05 -5.20 9.23
C GLN A 22 2.34 -3.75 8.84
N MET A 23 3.43 -3.49 8.12
CA MET A 23 3.74 -2.16 7.57
C MET A 23 2.93 -1.87 6.30
N PHE A 24 2.56 -2.88 5.51
CA PHE A 24 1.68 -2.75 4.34
C PHE A 24 0.19 -2.73 4.70
N GLY A 25 -0.15 -2.71 5.97
CA GLY A 25 -1.51 -2.64 6.46
C GLY A 25 -1.84 -1.38 7.28
N PRO A 26 -1.63 -0.14 6.82
CA PRO A 26 -2.59 0.84 7.18
C PRO A 26 -3.88 0.37 6.54
N ARG A 27 -4.91 0.20 7.32
CA ARG A 27 -6.27 0.11 6.82
C ARG A 27 -6.61 1.47 6.23
N ILE A 28 -6.06 1.76 5.03
CA ILE A 28 -6.66 2.78 4.17
C ILE A 28 -8.06 2.23 3.99
N PRO A 29 -9.10 2.91 4.45
CA PRO A 29 -10.44 2.44 4.22
C PRO A 29 -10.56 2.22 2.72
N THR A 30 -10.78 0.99 2.28
CA THR A 30 -10.95 0.64 0.89
C THR A 30 -12.33 1.13 0.51
N LEU A 31 -12.40 2.41 0.19
CA LEU A 31 -13.64 3.12 -0.03
C LEU A 31 -13.96 3.00 -1.52
N SER A 32 -14.74 1.98 -1.90
CA SER A 32 -15.40 2.02 -3.19
C SER A 32 -16.27 3.28 -3.24
N GLY A 33 -16.33 3.94 -4.37
CA GLY A 33 -17.06 5.20 -4.54
C GLY A 33 -16.20 6.46 -4.49
N ILE A 34 -14.94 6.37 -4.03
CA ILE A 34 -13.97 7.48 -4.12
C ILE A 34 -12.77 7.12 -4.99
N TRP A 35 -12.76 5.92 -5.55
CA TRP A 35 -11.71 5.50 -6.48
C TRP A 35 -11.84 6.24 -7.81
N HIS A 36 -10.90 7.13 -8.10
CA HIS A 36 -10.83 7.84 -9.38
C HIS A 36 -9.36 7.90 -9.85
N PRO A 37 -8.86 6.81 -10.40
CA PRO A 37 -7.49 6.72 -10.85
C PRO A 37 -7.26 7.56 -12.10
N VAL A 38 -6.27 8.44 -12.04
CA VAL A 38 -5.78 9.21 -13.18
C VAL A 38 -4.31 8.87 -13.39
N VAL A 39 -3.96 8.30 -14.54
CA VAL A 39 -2.58 7.94 -14.85
C VAL A 39 -1.69 9.17 -14.84
N GLY A 40 -0.53 9.07 -14.21
CA GLY A 40 0.41 10.18 -14.02
C GLY A 40 0.11 11.04 -12.80
N THR A 41 -0.86 10.66 -11.97
CA THR A 41 -1.18 11.40 -10.73
C THR A 41 -1.03 10.53 -9.48
N GLY A 42 -0.94 11.19 -8.33
CA GLY A 42 -0.81 10.52 -7.05
C GLY A 42 -0.89 11.50 -5.87
N ALA A 43 -0.60 10.95 -4.71
CA ALA A 43 -0.62 11.67 -3.46
C ALA A 43 0.47 11.16 -2.51
N SER A 44 1.15 12.07 -1.83
CA SER A 44 2.09 11.75 -0.75
C SER A 44 1.43 12.09 0.58
N TYR A 45 1.59 11.19 1.56
CA TYR A 45 0.97 11.30 2.87
C TYR A 45 2.01 11.24 3.98
N GLU A 46 1.79 12.05 5.01
CA GLU A 46 2.41 11.86 6.31
C GLU A 46 1.49 10.99 7.17
N ILE A 47 2.05 9.92 7.72
CA ILE A 47 1.36 9.01 8.63
C ILE A 47 1.99 9.17 10.01
N THR A 48 1.17 9.45 11.02
CA THR A 48 1.59 9.42 12.41
C THR A 48 0.85 8.28 13.09
N LYS A 49 1.58 7.34 13.69
CA LYS A 49 1.03 6.23 14.46
C LYS A 49 1.82 6.07 15.76
N GLU A 50 1.12 6.12 16.91
CA GLU A 50 1.77 6.02 18.22
C GLU A 50 2.95 6.99 18.39
N GLY A 51 2.81 8.22 17.86
CA GLY A 51 3.85 9.25 17.90
C GLY A 51 5.00 9.08 16.89
N LYS A 52 5.05 7.97 16.15
CA LYS A 52 6.04 7.74 15.09
C LYS A 52 5.53 8.27 13.77
N LYS A 53 6.40 9.00 13.06
CA LYS A 53 6.10 9.54 11.73
C LYS A 53 6.70 8.68 10.64
N SER A 54 5.96 8.50 9.57
CA SER A 54 6.40 7.88 8.32
C SER A 54 5.76 8.59 7.13
N GLN A 55 6.30 8.36 5.95
CA GLN A 55 5.79 8.92 4.71
C GLN A 55 5.52 7.80 3.72
N ILE A 56 4.44 7.95 2.96
CA ILE A 56 4.06 7.04 1.90
C ILE A 56 3.61 7.85 0.69
N GLU A 57 3.95 7.36 -0.50
CA GLU A 57 3.45 7.90 -1.75
C GLU A 57 2.62 6.83 -2.45
N LEU A 58 1.46 7.22 -2.98
CA LEU A 58 0.57 6.40 -3.78
C LEU A 58 0.34 7.07 -5.12
N SER A 59 0.71 6.42 -6.21
CA SER A 59 0.64 6.98 -7.55
C SER A 59 0.03 6.00 -8.55
N ILE A 60 -0.72 6.52 -9.53
CA ILE A 60 -1.20 5.74 -10.67
C ILE A 60 -0.22 5.91 -11.82
N VAL A 61 0.60 4.88 -12.05
CA VAL A 61 1.71 4.90 -13.00
C VAL A 61 1.38 4.28 -14.36
N GLY A 62 0.21 3.68 -14.50
CA GLY A 62 -0.21 3.06 -15.76
C GLY A 62 -1.56 2.37 -15.68
N LYS A 63 -1.99 1.78 -16.79
CA LYS A 63 -3.16 0.91 -16.89
C LYS A 63 -2.83 -0.30 -17.77
N GLU A 64 -3.52 -1.41 -17.54
CA GLU A 64 -3.36 -2.65 -18.29
C GLU A 64 -4.70 -3.39 -18.32
N ASP A 65 -5.01 -4.01 -19.46
CA ASP A 65 -6.19 -4.86 -19.60
C ASP A 65 -5.76 -6.32 -19.42
N VAL A 66 -6.40 -7.02 -18.48
CA VAL A 66 -6.18 -8.44 -18.19
C VAL A 66 -7.52 -9.15 -18.20
N ASP A 67 -7.65 -10.16 -19.05
CA ASP A 67 -8.88 -10.97 -19.21
C ASP A 67 -10.14 -10.10 -19.43
N GLY A 68 -9.99 -9.04 -20.25
CA GLY A 68 -11.09 -8.14 -20.59
C GLY A 68 -11.49 -7.16 -19.46
N LYS A 69 -10.67 -7.06 -18.39
CA LYS A 69 -10.88 -6.11 -17.30
C LYS A 69 -9.74 -5.10 -17.27
N THR A 70 -10.08 -3.83 -17.24
CA THR A 70 -9.09 -2.76 -17.08
C THR A 70 -8.65 -2.68 -15.61
N GLY A 71 -7.35 -2.81 -15.39
CA GLY A 71 -6.69 -2.52 -14.13
C GLY A 71 -5.83 -1.27 -14.21
N PHE A 72 -5.60 -0.64 -13.07
CA PHE A 72 -4.69 0.49 -12.92
C PHE A 72 -3.47 0.08 -12.09
N TRP A 73 -2.29 0.39 -12.58
CA TRP A 73 -1.06 0.19 -11.83
C TRP A 73 -0.94 1.27 -10.76
N GLN A 74 -1.26 0.92 -9.53
CA GLN A 74 -1.00 1.74 -8.36
C GLN A 74 0.37 1.39 -7.80
N GLU A 75 1.29 2.34 -7.83
CA GLU A 75 2.60 2.23 -7.20
C GLU A 75 2.56 2.86 -5.81
N MET A 76 3.19 2.18 -4.88
CA MET A 76 3.46 2.64 -3.53
C MET A 76 4.97 2.80 -3.36
N ALA A 77 5.40 3.99 -2.95
CA ALA A 77 6.78 4.25 -2.56
C ALA A 77 6.86 4.50 -1.06
N MET A 78 7.81 3.84 -0.40
CA MET A 78 8.05 3.99 1.03
C MET A 78 9.55 4.05 1.31
N THR A 79 9.91 4.77 2.36
CA THR A 79 11.29 4.74 2.87
C THR A 79 11.42 3.62 3.90
N ASP A 80 12.34 2.69 3.69
CA ASP A 80 12.69 1.69 4.71
C ASP A 80 13.37 2.41 5.89
N PRO A 81 12.78 2.36 7.10
CA PRO A 81 13.31 3.06 8.26
C PRO A 81 14.68 2.55 8.73
N ARG A 82 15.13 1.37 8.28
CA ARG A 82 16.39 0.77 8.65
C ARG A 82 17.53 1.17 7.72
N SER A 83 17.26 1.22 6.43
CA SER A 83 18.26 1.49 5.39
C SER A 83 18.17 2.90 4.83
N SER A 84 17.09 3.64 5.12
CA SER A 84 16.73 4.92 4.50
C SER A 84 16.62 4.84 2.98
N GLN A 85 16.49 3.63 2.42
CA GLN A 85 16.35 3.41 0.98
C GLN A 85 14.87 3.37 0.59
N GLN A 86 14.57 3.75 -0.64
CA GLN A 86 13.23 3.65 -1.19
C GLN A 86 12.91 2.21 -1.57
N VAL A 87 11.73 1.75 -1.18
CA VAL A 87 11.13 0.48 -1.58
C VAL A 87 9.90 0.80 -2.41
N TYR A 88 9.80 0.16 -3.56
CA TYR A 88 8.68 0.33 -4.47
C TYR A 88 7.89 -0.96 -4.57
N ALA A 89 6.58 -0.84 -4.53
CA ALA A 89 5.65 -1.93 -4.82
C ALA A 89 4.53 -1.40 -5.71
N LYS A 90 4.23 -2.05 -6.82
CA LYS A 90 3.07 -1.69 -7.63
C LYS A 90 2.11 -2.86 -7.74
N THR A 91 0.84 -2.52 -7.73
CA THR A 91 -0.27 -3.47 -7.76
C THR A 91 -1.20 -3.08 -8.91
N LEU A 92 -1.52 -4.05 -9.76
CA LEU A 92 -2.57 -3.87 -10.75
C LEU A 92 -3.91 -4.08 -10.07
N VAL A 93 -4.66 -2.99 -9.93
CA VAL A 93 -5.93 -2.95 -9.18
C VAL A 93 -7.08 -2.69 -10.14
N SER A 94 -8.11 -3.52 -10.07
CA SER A 94 -9.42 -3.26 -10.69
C SER A 94 -10.45 -3.03 -9.60
N VAL A 95 -11.21 -1.93 -9.71
CA VAL A 95 -12.27 -1.58 -8.77
C VAL A 95 -13.59 -1.58 -9.51
N THR A 96 -14.54 -2.37 -9.02
CA THR A 96 -15.90 -2.50 -9.54
C THR A 96 -16.89 -2.42 -8.38
N ASP A 97 -18.16 -2.40 -8.67
CA ASP A 97 -19.21 -2.48 -7.63
C ASP A 97 -19.12 -3.75 -6.77
N ALA A 98 -18.55 -4.83 -7.33
CA ALA A 98 -18.31 -6.07 -6.59
C ALA A 98 -17.09 -6.00 -5.64
N GLY A 99 -16.24 -4.96 -5.78
CA GLY A 99 -15.10 -4.80 -4.91
C GLY A 99 -13.80 -4.46 -5.60
N ILE A 100 -12.73 -4.54 -4.82
CA ILE A 100 -11.36 -4.31 -5.26
C ILE A 100 -10.70 -5.65 -5.53
N THR A 101 -10.18 -5.82 -6.74
CA THR A 101 -9.45 -7.02 -7.15
C THR A 101 -7.99 -6.64 -7.43
N THR A 102 -7.06 -7.32 -6.75
CA THR A 102 -5.64 -7.29 -7.10
C THR A 102 -5.38 -8.36 -8.17
N MET A 103 -4.96 -7.92 -9.34
CA MET A 103 -4.71 -8.80 -10.48
C MET A 103 -3.25 -9.25 -10.55
N LYS A 104 -2.31 -8.33 -10.30
CA LYS A 104 -0.86 -8.56 -10.29
C LYS A 104 -0.21 -7.70 -9.21
N MET A 105 0.95 -8.12 -8.74
CA MET A 105 1.80 -7.34 -7.86
C MET A 105 3.25 -7.43 -8.33
N VAL A 106 3.95 -6.31 -8.36
CA VAL A 106 5.39 -6.25 -8.62
C VAL A 106 6.06 -5.49 -7.47
N MET A 107 7.13 -6.05 -6.96
CA MET A 107 7.92 -5.43 -5.89
C MET A 107 9.37 -5.30 -6.33
N GLN A 108 9.99 -4.19 -6.01
CA GLN A 108 11.41 -3.98 -6.22
C GLN A 108 12.09 -3.55 -4.92
N MET A 109 13.02 -4.39 -4.47
CA MET A 109 13.91 -4.09 -3.36
C MET A 109 15.18 -3.40 -3.88
N PRO A 110 15.83 -2.53 -3.10
CA PRO A 110 17.06 -1.88 -3.50
C PRO A 110 18.13 -2.88 -3.97
N GLY A 111 18.71 -2.64 -5.14
CA GLY A 111 19.75 -3.50 -5.72
C GLY A 111 19.30 -4.85 -6.23
N GLN A 112 17.99 -5.13 -6.27
CA GLN A 112 17.45 -6.38 -6.79
C GLN A 112 16.58 -6.15 -8.04
N PRO A 113 16.48 -7.12 -8.94
CA PRO A 113 15.52 -7.05 -10.03
C PRO A 113 14.09 -7.08 -9.49
N PRO A 114 13.13 -6.46 -10.20
CA PRO A 114 11.73 -6.50 -9.80
C PRO A 114 11.21 -7.94 -9.84
N MET A 115 10.36 -8.27 -8.87
CA MET A 115 9.70 -9.59 -8.75
C MET A 115 8.20 -9.43 -8.93
N GLU A 116 7.62 -10.21 -9.84
CA GLU A 116 6.19 -10.30 -10.07
C GLU A 116 5.59 -11.47 -9.29
N MET A 117 4.50 -11.18 -8.60
CA MET A 117 3.68 -12.18 -7.92
C MET A 117 2.27 -12.14 -8.53
N ASP A 118 1.72 -13.30 -8.86
CA ASP A 118 0.32 -13.38 -9.27
C ASP A 118 -0.59 -12.92 -8.13
N GLY A 119 -1.67 -12.21 -8.47
CA GLY A 119 -2.57 -11.58 -7.49
C GLY A 119 -3.20 -12.53 -6.47
N GLY A 120 -3.17 -13.85 -6.75
CA GLY A 120 -3.54 -14.91 -5.81
C GLY A 120 -2.45 -15.31 -4.81
N MET A 121 -1.21 -14.89 -5.05
CA MET A 121 -0.05 -15.17 -4.20
C MET A 121 0.43 -13.90 -3.49
N THR A 122 -0.41 -13.31 -2.65
CA THR A 122 0.15 -12.34 -1.70
C THR A 122 1.05 -13.10 -0.72
N PRO A 123 2.12 -12.46 -0.16
CA PRO A 123 2.98 -13.09 0.85
C PRO A 123 2.23 -13.66 2.06
N VAL A 124 0.95 -13.42 2.16
CA VAL A 124 0.03 -13.87 3.22
C VAL A 124 -0.92 -14.98 2.76
N GLY A 125 -0.76 -15.51 1.53
CA GLY A 125 -1.46 -16.72 1.07
C GLY A 125 -2.99 -16.60 0.93
N ARG A 126 -3.51 -15.40 0.74
CA ARG A 126 -4.96 -15.17 0.52
C ARG A 126 -5.17 -14.29 -0.70
N THR A 127 -5.98 -14.76 -1.62
CA THR A 127 -6.69 -13.92 -2.61
C THR A 127 -7.47 -12.85 -1.83
N ASN A 128 -6.89 -11.67 -1.71
CA ASN A 128 -7.62 -10.52 -1.19
C ASN A 128 -8.51 -9.97 -2.32
N THR A 129 -9.61 -10.65 -2.56
CA THR A 129 -10.81 -9.93 -2.95
C THR A 129 -11.25 -9.22 -1.67
N ALA A 130 -10.67 -8.04 -1.41
CA ALA A 130 -11.25 -7.16 -0.43
C ALA A 130 -12.63 -6.84 -0.97
N VAL A 131 -13.67 -7.40 -0.35
CA VAL A 131 -15.03 -6.99 -0.64
C VAL A 131 -15.02 -5.48 -0.43
N ALA A 132 -15.20 -4.72 -1.52
CA ALA A 132 -15.35 -3.29 -1.43
C ALA A 132 -16.59 -3.09 -0.58
N THR A 133 -16.37 -2.74 0.64
CA THR A 133 -17.45 -2.32 1.49
C THR A 133 -17.77 -0.91 1.02
N ASN A 134 -18.96 -0.72 0.52
CA ASN A 134 -19.45 0.62 0.21
C ASN A 134 -19.22 1.48 1.45
N LEU A 135 -18.53 2.60 1.30
CA LEU A 135 -18.25 3.50 2.42
C LEU A 135 -19.54 3.85 3.17
N ALA A 136 -20.64 4.04 2.44
CA ALA A 136 -21.95 4.32 3.00
C ALA A 136 -22.45 3.24 3.98
N ASP A 137 -22.00 2.00 3.86
CA ASP A 137 -22.39 0.91 4.76
C ASP A 137 -21.62 1.00 6.10
N LYS A 138 -20.39 1.51 6.08
CA LYS A 138 -19.50 1.58 7.26
C LYS A 138 -19.32 2.96 7.84
N ALA A 139 -19.62 4.00 7.10
CA ALA A 139 -19.48 5.38 7.54
C ALA A 139 -20.77 6.15 7.30
N GLU A 140 -20.94 7.22 8.04
CA GLU A 140 -21.95 8.24 7.83
C GLU A 140 -21.32 9.51 7.31
N ILE A 141 -22.03 10.23 6.44
CA ILE A 141 -21.63 11.56 5.99
C ILE A 141 -22.03 12.56 7.07
N VAL A 142 -21.02 13.22 7.64
CA VAL A 142 -21.22 14.28 8.65
C VAL A 142 -21.57 15.61 7.95
N GLY A 143 -20.93 15.87 6.80
CA GLY A 143 -21.13 17.10 6.03
C GLY A 143 -19.99 17.38 5.07
N THR A 144 -19.94 18.63 4.60
CA THR A 144 -18.84 19.14 3.75
C THR A 144 -18.06 20.20 4.54
N GLU A 145 -16.75 20.04 4.55
CA GLU A 145 -15.84 20.92 5.31
C GLU A 145 -14.66 21.36 4.43
N SER A 146 -14.10 22.54 4.75
CA SER A 146 -12.85 23.00 4.15
C SER A 146 -11.68 22.58 5.05
N ILE A 147 -10.81 21.71 4.54
CA ILE A 147 -9.68 21.15 5.29
C ILE A 147 -8.37 21.69 4.73
N SER A 148 -7.56 22.29 5.61
CA SER A 148 -6.21 22.75 5.29
C SER A 148 -5.19 21.71 5.75
N VAL A 149 -4.35 21.26 4.83
CA VAL A 149 -3.25 20.30 5.01
C VAL A 149 -1.99 20.84 4.32
N PRO A 150 -0.79 20.24 4.49
CA PRO A 150 0.42 20.73 3.81
C PRO A 150 0.30 20.84 2.30
N ALA A 151 -0.49 19.96 1.66
CA ALA A 151 -0.75 20.03 0.21
C ALA A 151 -1.65 21.19 -0.24
N GLY A 152 -2.30 21.90 0.69
CA GLY A 152 -3.22 23.01 0.39
C GLY A 152 -4.55 22.89 1.11
N THR A 153 -5.56 23.60 0.62
CA THR A 153 -6.91 23.62 1.19
C THR A 153 -7.89 22.96 0.22
N PHE A 154 -8.66 22.01 0.74
CA PHE A 154 -9.59 21.19 -0.02
C PHE A 154 -11.00 21.25 0.55
N SER A 155 -12.00 21.34 -0.33
CA SER A 155 -13.37 21.04 0.03
C SER A 155 -13.52 19.52 0.13
N CYS A 156 -13.89 19.02 1.29
CA CYS A 156 -13.94 17.59 1.60
C CYS A 156 -15.32 17.18 2.09
N THR A 157 -15.76 15.99 1.67
CA THR A 157 -16.81 15.28 2.38
C THR A 157 -16.22 14.64 3.63
N HIS A 158 -16.79 14.93 4.78
CA HIS A 158 -16.42 14.36 6.07
C HIS A 158 -17.21 13.08 6.31
N TYR A 159 -16.52 11.99 6.50
CA TYR A 159 -17.05 10.67 6.83
C TYR A 159 -16.66 10.31 8.27
N ARG A 160 -17.63 9.80 9.04
CA ARG A 160 -17.42 9.23 10.38
C ARG A 160 -17.71 7.75 10.34
N MET A 161 -16.79 6.93 10.82
CA MET A 161 -16.97 5.50 10.89
C MET A 161 -18.03 5.15 11.93
N LYS A 162 -19.04 4.33 11.55
CA LYS A 162 -20.17 3.94 12.43
C LYS A 162 -19.75 3.16 13.66
N ASP A 163 -18.60 2.49 13.60
CA ASP A 163 -18.01 1.78 14.74
C ASP A 163 -17.19 2.69 15.68
N GLY A 164 -17.15 3.99 15.41
CA GLY A 164 -16.42 4.97 16.21
C GLY A 164 -14.89 4.90 16.06
N THR A 165 -14.38 4.17 15.08
CA THR A 165 -12.92 4.00 14.91
C THR A 165 -12.21 5.23 14.38
N GLY A 166 -12.93 6.20 13.78
CA GLY A 166 -12.32 7.45 13.33
C GLY A 166 -13.11 8.21 12.29
N ASP A 167 -12.48 9.24 11.78
CA ASP A 167 -13.01 10.17 10.79
C ASP A 167 -12.11 10.21 9.55
N ALA A 168 -12.68 10.48 8.37
CA ALA A 168 -11.97 10.68 7.12
C ALA A 168 -12.55 11.85 6.32
N TRP A 169 -11.67 12.65 5.72
CA TRP A 169 -12.01 13.77 4.86
C TRP A 169 -11.54 13.47 3.44
N VAL A 170 -12.46 13.48 2.52
CA VAL A 170 -12.25 13.01 1.14
C VAL A 170 -12.61 14.11 0.15
N SER A 171 -11.75 14.31 -0.85
CA SER A 171 -11.96 15.24 -1.96
C SER A 171 -11.76 14.53 -3.30
N ASP A 172 -12.59 14.82 -4.28
CA ASP A 172 -12.49 14.34 -5.66
C ASP A 172 -11.25 14.87 -6.41
N LYS A 173 -10.60 15.89 -5.84
CA LYS A 173 -9.37 16.48 -6.40
C LYS A 173 -8.10 15.72 -6.08
N VAL A 174 -8.17 14.63 -5.31
CA VAL A 174 -7.01 13.86 -4.85
C VAL A 174 -7.08 12.42 -5.38
N SER A 175 -6.33 12.12 -6.45
CA SER A 175 -6.18 10.77 -7.00
C SER A 175 -5.20 9.94 -6.13
N PRO A 176 -5.38 8.60 -6.02
CA PRO A 176 -6.47 7.79 -6.56
C PRO A 176 -7.65 7.60 -5.60
N TRP A 177 -7.49 7.88 -4.32
CA TRP A 177 -8.45 7.54 -3.26
C TRP A 177 -9.18 8.73 -2.65
N GLY A 178 -8.93 9.93 -3.12
CA GLY A 178 -9.58 11.13 -2.60
C GLY A 178 -9.16 11.53 -1.19
N LEU A 179 -8.34 10.77 -0.50
CA LEU A 179 -8.04 11.00 0.91
C LEU A 179 -7.24 12.30 1.11
N VAL A 180 -7.77 13.21 1.90
CA VAL A 180 -7.09 14.45 2.32
C VAL A 180 -6.58 14.34 3.75
N LYS A 181 -7.41 13.78 4.64
CA LYS A 181 -7.06 13.54 6.03
C LYS A 181 -7.82 12.33 6.57
N SER A 182 -7.19 11.55 7.42
CA SER A 182 -7.85 10.58 8.28
C SER A 182 -7.33 10.71 9.69
N GLN A 183 -8.20 10.49 10.67
CA GLN A 183 -7.89 10.58 12.08
C GLN A 183 -8.59 9.46 12.82
N ASP A 184 -7.85 8.64 13.53
CA ASP A 184 -8.36 7.71 14.54
C ASP A 184 -7.74 8.01 15.90
N LYS A 185 -7.99 7.15 16.90
CA LYS A 185 -7.52 7.35 18.26
C LYS A 185 -6.00 7.43 18.36
N ASP A 186 -5.28 6.60 17.61
CA ASP A 186 -3.85 6.36 17.78
C ASP A 186 -3.05 6.67 16.51
N SER A 187 -3.74 7.06 15.43
CA SER A 187 -3.09 7.36 14.16
C SER A 187 -3.75 8.52 13.39
N SER A 188 -2.96 9.15 12.55
CA SER A 188 -3.45 10.11 11.58
C SER A 188 -2.71 9.98 10.26
N ILE A 189 -3.44 10.25 9.18
CA ILE A 189 -2.91 10.33 7.81
C ILE A 189 -3.27 11.71 7.30
N VAL A 190 -2.27 12.42 6.78
CA VAL A 190 -2.46 13.79 6.27
C VAL A 190 -1.82 13.91 4.90
N LEU A 191 -2.56 14.44 3.95
CA LEU A 191 -2.07 14.72 2.60
C LEU A 191 -0.96 15.78 2.64
N ALA A 192 0.26 15.37 2.28
CA ALA A 192 1.44 16.23 2.28
C ALA A 192 1.66 16.89 0.91
N LYS A 193 1.36 16.17 -0.19
CA LYS A 193 1.58 16.66 -1.56
C LYS A 193 0.63 15.97 -2.54
N VAL A 194 0.09 16.70 -3.49
CA VAL A 194 -0.55 16.17 -4.71
C VAL A 194 0.51 16.01 -5.79
N ILE A 195 0.54 14.87 -6.47
CA ILE A 195 1.50 14.55 -7.52
C ILE A 195 0.79 14.57 -8.87
N THR A 196 1.36 15.30 -9.84
CA THR A 196 0.78 15.50 -11.17
C THR A 196 1.63 14.96 -12.32
N ASP A 197 2.79 14.40 -12.00
CA ASP A 197 3.78 13.88 -12.97
C ASP A 197 4.36 12.53 -12.52
N ALA A 198 3.53 11.71 -11.86
CA ALA A 198 3.92 10.40 -11.37
C ALA A 198 4.43 9.49 -12.49
N LYS A 199 5.55 8.83 -12.23
CA LYS A 199 6.20 7.89 -13.15
C LYS A 199 6.45 6.57 -12.45
N ASP A 200 6.48 5.49 -13.23
CA ASP A 200 6.86 4.16 -12.75
C ASP A 200 8.35 4.17 -12.33
N HIS A 201 8.62 3.87 -11.07
CA HIS A 201 9.98 3.75 -10.53
C HIS A 201 10.51 2.32 -10.60
N ILE A 202 9.63 1.33 -10.82
CA ILE A 202 10.03 -0.06 -10.97
C ILE A 202 10.55 -0.25 -12.38
N THR A 203 11.86 -0.40 -12.52
CA THR A 203 12.56 -0.55 -13.80
C THR A 203 13.03 -1.97 -14.04
N GLY A 204 13.11 -2.36 -15.32
CA GLY A 204 13.51 -3.70 -15.75
C GLY A 204 12.34 -4.66 -15.90
N THR A 205 12.64 -5.85 -16.42
CA THR A 205 11.64 -6.89 -16.63
C THR A 205 11.39 -7.65 -15.33
N PRO A 206 10.15 -7.68 -14.81
CA PRO A 206 9.85 -8.44 -13.61
C PRO A 206 10.13 -9.93 -13.81
N GLN A 207 10.77 -10.53 -12.82
CA GLN A 207 10.95 -11.97 -12.74
C GLN A 207 9.76 -12.57 -11.96
N LYS A 208 9.20 -13.66 -12.51
CA LYS A 208 8.15 -14.37 -11.77
C LYS A 208 8.70 -14.92 -10.47
N PHE A 209 7.97 -14.69 -9.37
CA PHE A 209 8.32 -15.24 -8.07
C PHE A 209 8.22 -16.78 -8.10
N ASP A 210 9.36 -17.47 -7.91
CA ASP A 210 9.43 -18.92 -7.76
C ASP A 210 9.82 -19.27 -6.30
N PRO A 211 8.88 -19.71 -5.47
CA PRO A 211 9.15 -20.11 -4.09
C PRO A 211 10.19 -21.23 -3.97
N MET A 212 10.23 -22.13 -4.95
CA MET A 212 11.16 -23.26 -4.98
C MET A 212 12.60 -22.80 -5.28
N GLN A 213 12.76 -21.79 -6.13
CA GLN A 213 14.07 -21.20 -6.39
C GLN A 213 14.62 -20.50 -5.15
N MET A 214 13.76 -19.83 -4.40
CA MET A 214 14.14 -19.18 -3.14
C MET A 214 14.60 -20.18 -2.07
N MET A 215 13.95 -21.33 -1.99
CA MET A 215 14.38 -22.43 -1.10
C MET A 215 15.73 -23.01 -1.54
N ARG A 216 15.94 -23.23 -2.83
CA ARG A 216 17.22 -23.74 -3.36
C ARG A 216 18.38 -22.78 -3.09
N ASN A 217 18.18 -21.48 -3.26
CA ASN A 217 19.20 -20.49 -3.00
C ASN A 217 19.57 -20.40 -1.52
N ARG A 218 18.61 -20.59 -0.60
CA ARG A 218 18.88 -20.65 0.84
C ARG A 218 19.70 -21.87 1.23
N GLN A 219 19.43 -23.02 0.64
CA GLN A 219 20.21 -24.25 0.91
C GLN A 219 21.64 -24.15 0.39
N GLY A 220 21.85 -23.50 -0.78
CA GLY A 220 23.19 -23.29 -1.33
C GLY A 220 24.06 -22.31 -0.50
N GLN A 221 23.46 -21.36 0.21
CA GLN A 221 24.18 -20.44 1.09
C GLN A 221 24.51 -21.04 2.48
N GLN A 222 23.85 -22.11 2.88
CA GLN A 222 24.14 -22.82 4.14
C GLN A 222 25.22 -23.90 3.96
N ALA A 223 25.59 -24.21 2.72
CA ALA A 223 26.58 -25.26 2.38
C ALA A 223 27.99 -24.70 2.12
N GLN A 224 28.20 -23.40 2.27
CA GLN A 224 29.52 -22.73 2.21
C GLN A 224 29.88 -22.20 3.63
#